data_aa728a47775a5a44fcc1ce3b31be073e
#
_entry.id   aa728a47775a5a44fcc1ce3b31be073e
#
_cell.length_a   1.000
_cell.length_b   1.000
_cell.length_c   1.000
_cell.angle_alpha   90.00
_cell.angle_beta   90.00
_cell.angle_gamma   90.00
#
_symmetry.space_group_name_H-M   'P 1'
#
loop_
_entity.id
_entity.type
_entity.pdbx_description
1 polymer ?
#
loop_
_entity_poly.entity_id
_entity_poly.type
_entity_poly.pdbx_seq_one_letter_code
_entity_poly.pdbx_strand_id
1 'polypeptide(L)'
;AGEDLSVEEYVAQELEYLVGSTHKPVDEPVDVVLYGFGRIGRLMARILIAKTDGGDSLRLRAVVVRRGNAEDDLLKRASLLRRDSVHGVFQGTIRVDEERQSFVANGNEIKVIYADSPEEIDYTEYGINHCIVIDNTGVWRDEAGLSRHLQAKGVAKVILTAPGKGDIKNIVAGINDSEIADDDVILSAASCTTNAIVPVLKAADDEYGISAGHVETVHAYTNDQNLIDNYHKAERR
;
A
#
# COMPACT_ATOMS: atom_id res chain seq x y z
N ALA A 1 48.07 -2.75 -0.39
CA ALA A 1 48.00 -1.57 0.42
C ALA A 1 46.60 -0.98 0.19
N GLY A 2 45.67 -1.29 1.09
CA GLY A 2 44.35 -0.63 1.10
C GLY A 2 44.52 0.74 1.73
N GLU A 3 44.16 1.79 1.01
CA GLU A 3 44.06 3.11 1.58
C GLU A 3 42.97 3.06 2.68
N ASP A 4 43.30 3.52 3.88
CA ASP A 4 42.36 3.71 4.97
C ASP A 4 41.46 4.91 4.66
N LEU A 5 40.50 4.71 3.76
CA LEU A 5 39.47 5.70 3.47
C LEU A 5 38.48 5.77 4.64
N SER A 6 38.08 6.96 5.02
CA SER A 6 36.94 7.12 5.92
C SER A 6 35.68 6.56 5.24
N VAL A 7 34.67 6.22 6.03
CA VAL A 7 33.38 5.72 5.48
C VAL A 7 32.77 6.74 4.49
N GLU A 8 32.94 8.04 4.77
CA GLU A 8 32.44 9.11 3.91
C GLU A 8 33.20 9.18 2.57
N GLU A 9 34.52 9.05 2.60
CA GLU A 9 35.36 9.01 1.39
C GLU A 9 35.08 7.77 0.55
N TYR A 10 34.94 6.61 1.19
CA TYR A 10 34.59 5.37 0.51
C TYR A 10 33.22 5.48 -0.18
N VAL A 11 32.19 5.96 0.55
CA VAL A 11 30.84 6.16 -0.02
C VAL A 11 30.87 7.16 -1.16
N ALA A 12 31.61 8.26 -1.02
CA ALA A 12 31.74 9.26 -2.07
C ALA A 12 32.41 8.67 -3.34
N GLN A 13 33.44 7.85 -3.15
CA GLN A 13 34.14 7.17 -4.25
C GLN A 13 33.23 6.16 -4.95
N GLU A 14 32.53 5.30 -4.18
CA GLU A 14 31.62 4.30 -4.75
C GLU A 14 30.40 4.90 -5.48
N LEU A 15 29.98 6.10 -5.09
CA LEU A 15 28.85 6.81 -5.68
C LEU A 15 29.25 7.90 -6.68
N GLU A 16 30.55 8.06 -6.98
CA GLU A 16 31.06 9.12 -7.89
C GLU A 16 30.37 9.05 -9.27
N TYR A 17 30.07 7.88 -9.77
CA TYR A 17 29.40 7.70 -11.07
C TYR A 17 27.95 8.20 -11.07
N LEU A 18 27.33 8.41 -9.91
CA LEU A 18 25.99 8.99 -9.77
C LEU A 18 26.03 10.52 -9.69
N VAL A 19 27.16 11.10 -9.28
CA VAL A 19 27.30 12.55 -9.11
C VAL A 19 27.32 13.21 -10.49
N GLY A 20 26.33 14.06 -10.74
CA GLY A 20 26.15 14.73 -12.05
C GLY A 20 25.53 13.84 -13.14
N SER A 21 25.18 12.59 -12.82
CA SER A 21 24.44 11.73 -13.73
C SER A 21 23.05 12.29 -13.99
N THR A 22 22.67 12.39 -15.25
CA THR A 22 21.29 12.68 -15.67
C THR A 22 20.43 11.42 -15.68
N HIS A 23 21.06 10.26 -15.50
CA HIS A 23 20.35 8.98 -15.42
C HIS A 23 19.64 8.86 -14.08
N LYS A 24 18.32 8.82 -14.11
CA LYS A 24 17.51 8.51 -12.94
C LYS A 24 17.43 6.99 -12.81
N PRO A 25 17.68 6.43 -11.62
CA PRO A 25 17.54 4.99 -11.40
C PRO A 25 16.12 4.46 -11.71
N VAL A 26 15.15 5.38 -11.63
CA VAL A 26 13.75 5.17 -11.99
C VAL A 26 13.31 6.34 -12.85
N ASP A 27 12.97 6.09 -14.11
CA ASP A 27 12.65 7.14 -15.08
C ASP A 27 11.36 7.90 -14.70
N GLU A 28 10.33 7.18 -14.26
CA GLU A 28 9.04 7.77 -13.85
C GLU A 28 8.48 7.04 -12.62
N PRO A 29 8.87 7.46 -11.40
CA PRO A 29 8.34 6.83 -10.19
C PRO A 29 6.85 7.16 -10.01
N VAL A 30 6.07 6.12 -9.71
CA VAL A 30 4.64 6.22 -9.46
C VAL A 30 4.38 6.40 -7.97
N ASP A 31 3.77 7.51 -7.60
CA ASP A 31 3.40 7.79 -6.22
C ASP A 31 2.17 6.95 -5.81
N VAL A 32 2.26 6.30 -4.67
CA VAL A 32 1.19 5.50 -4.08
C VAL A 32 0.76 6.10 -2.75
N VAL A 33 -0.54 6.18 -2.54
CA VAL A 33 -1.17 6.59 -1.29
C VAL A 33 -2.03 5.44 -0.77
N LEU A 34 -1.89 5.09 0.49
CA LEU A 34 -2.75 4.10 1.15
C LEU A 34 -3.86 4.82 1.91
N TYR A 35 -5.08 4.69 1.46
CA TYR A 35 -6.25 5.20 2.18
C TYR A 35 -6.78 4.12 3.11
N GLY A 36 -6.66 4.37 4.43
CA GLY A 36 -6.88 3.38 5.47
C GLY A 36 -5.58 2.63 5.87
N PHE A 37 -5.30 2.64 7.16
CA PHE A 37 -4.08 2.05 7.73
C PHE A 37 -4.40 0.98 8.78
N GLY A 38 -5.40 0.14 8.46
CA GLY A 38 -5.71 -1.11 9.15
C GLY A 38 -4.67 -2.19 8.84
N ARG A 39 -4.96 -3.46 9.13
CA ARG A 39 -4.00 -4.56 8.88
C ARG A 39 -3.58 -4.61 7.40
N ILE A 40 -4.53 -4.58 6.48
CA ILE A 40 -4.24 -4.65 5.03
C ILE A 40 -3.38 -3.47 4.60
N GLY A 41 -3.74 -2.23 4.98
CA GLY A 41 -2.94 -1.05 4.66
C GLY A 41 -1.51 -1.12 5.20
N ARG A 42 -1.33 -1.63 6.43
CA ARG A 42 0.02 -1.80 7.01
C ARG A 42 0.85 -2.88 6.32
N LEU A 43 0.24 -3.99 5.91
CA LEU A 43 0.93 -5.04 5.17
C LEU A 43 1.28 -4.54 3.75
N MET A 44 0.37 -3.83 3.10
CA MET A 44 0.64 -3.18 1.81
C MET A 44 1.78 -2.17 1.93
N ALA A 45 1.82 -1.36 3.00
CA ALA A 45 2.92 -0.44 3.26
C ALA A 45 4.26 -1.17 3.34
N ARG A 46 4.33 -2.30 4.06
CA ARG A 46 5.56 -3.11 4.15
C ARG A 46 6.02 -3.63 2.79
N ILE A 47 5.09 -4.09 1.96
CA ILE A 47 5.38 -4.57 0.60
C ILE A 47 5.90 -3.43 -0.27
N LEU A 48 5.24 -2.28 -0.28
CA LEU A 48 5.64 -1.13 -1.07
C LEU A 48 7.02 -0.59 -0.65
N ILE A 49 7.29 -0.50 0.65
CA ILE A 49 8.61 -0.09 1.17
C ILE A 49 9.69 -1.07 0.70
N ALA A 50 9.46 -2.38 0.84
CA ALA A 50 10.42 -3.39 0.40
C ALA A 50 10.67 -3.36 -1.12
N LYS A 51 9.63 -3.07 -1.92
CA LYS A 51 9.76 -2.90 -3.37
C LYS A 51 10.57 -1.66 -3.74
N THR A 52 10.31 -0.52 -3.09
CA THR A 52 11.07 0.72 -3.28
C THR A 52 12.54 0.50 -2.94
N ASP A 53 12.83 -0.16 -1.82
CA ASP A 53 14.20 -0.51 -1.40
C ASP A 53 14.89 -1.44 -2.42
N GLY A 54 14.11 -2.25 -3.14
CA GLY A 54 14.55 -3.12 -4.23
C GLY A 54 14.70 -2.42 -5.59
N GLY A 55 14.47 -1.12 -5.69
CA GLY A 55 14.57 -0.34 -6.93
C GLY A 55 13.31 -0.36 -7.80
N ASP A 56 12.15 -0.75 -7.27
CA ASP A 56 10.87 -0.64 -7.96
C ASP A 56 10.45 0.84 -8.13
N SER A 57 9.72 1.12 -9.19
CA SER A 57 9.21 2.46 -9.48
C SER A 57 8.08 2.93 -8.56
N LEU A 58 7.45 2.02 -7.81
CA LEU A 58 6.37 2.37 -6.88
C LEU A 58 6.90 2.98 -5.59
N ARG A 59 6.41 4.17 -5.23
CA ARG A 59 6.81 4.88 -4.02
C ARG A 59 5.62 5.11 -3.10
N LEU A 60 5.66 4.55 -1.90
CA LEU A 60 4.70 4.90 -0.88
C LEU A 60 4.99 6.30 -0.33
N ARG A 61 4.10 7.26 -0.61
CA ARG A 61 4.26 8.67 -0.24
C ARG A 61 3.44 9.07 0.98
N ALA A 62 2.25 8.51 1.11
CA ALA A 62 1.38 8.86 2.22
C ALA A 62 0.47 7.71 2.64
N VAL A 63 0.03 7.79 3.89
CA VAL A 63 -1.09 7.02 4.42
C VAL A 63 -2.17 7.98 4.91
N VAL A 64 -3.42 7.72 4.58
CA VAL A 64 -4.56 8.53 5.01
C VAL A 64 -5.33 7.78 6.09
N VAL A 65 -5.62 8.47 7.17
CA VAL A 65 -6.31 7.91 8.33
C VAL A 65 -7.26 8.92 8.95
N ARG A 66 -8.27 8.44 9.66
CA ARG A 66 -9.03 9.30 10.56
C ARG A 66 -8.22 9.60 11.80
N ARG A 67 -8.33 10.83 12.31
CA ARG A 67 -7.65 11.20 13.56
C ARG A 67 -8.21 10.37 14.71
N GLY A 68 -7.31 9.73 15.45
CA GLY A 68 -7.65 9.08 16.71
C GLY A 68 -7.79 10.10 17.84
N ASN A 69 -8.40 9.69 18.95
CA ASN A 69 -8.55 10.54 20.14
C ASN A 69 -7.30 10.50 21.06
N ALA A 70 -6.30 9.66 20.74
CA ALA A 70 -5.11 9.51 21.54
C ALA A 70 -4.07 10.59 21.18
N GLU A 71 -3.43 11.17 22.20
CA GLU A 71 -2.34 12.13 22.02
C GLU A 71 -1.15 11.50 21.26
N ASP A 72 -0.95 10.19 21.43
CA ASP A 72 0.11 9.41 20.82
C ASP A 72 -0.31 8.64 19.54
N ASP A 73 -1.31 9.13 18.78
CA ASP A 73 -1.89 8.44 17.62
C ASP A 73 -0.83 8.00 16.60
N LEU A 74 0.11 8.89 16.28
CA LEU A 74 1.18 8.62 15.32
C LEU A 74 2.12 7.51 15.80
N LEU A 75 2.53 7.56 17.07
CA LEU A 75 3.38 6.54 17.70
C LEU A 75 2.69 5.17 17.75
N LYS A 76 1.40 5.17 18.04
CA LYS A 76 0.56 3.96 18.06
C LYS A 76 0.49 3.30 16.68
N ARG A 77 0.28 4.10 15.63
CA ARG A 77 0.29 3.60 14.25
C ARG A 77 1.65 3.05 13.82
N ALA A 78 2.72 3.73 14.18
CA ALA A 78 4.09 3.25 13.94
C ALA A 78 4.35 1.92 14.67
N SER A 79 3.87 1.78 15.91
CA SER A 79 3.99 0.52 16.66
C SER A 79 3.27 -0.64 15.97
N LEU A 80 2.08 -0.40 15.45
CA LEU A 80 1.31 -1.39 14.70
C LEU A 80 1.97 -1.75 13.35
N LEU A 81 2.66 -0.79 12.71
CA LEU A 81 3.43 -1.07 11.49
C LEU A 81 4.67 -1.91 11.79
N ARG A 82 5.32 -1.69 12.97
CA ARG A 82 6.52 -2.44 13.37
C ARG A 82 6.27 -3.91 13.64
N ARG A 83 5.09 -4.26 14.13
CA ARG A 83 4.78 -5.64 14.53
C ARG A 83 3.36 -6.03 14.13
N ASP A 84 3.26 -7.18 13.50
CA ASP A 84 2.00 -7.88 13.19
C ASP A 84 2.04 -9.26 13.82
N SER A 85 0.92 -9.74 14.38
CA SER A 85 0.85 -11.02 15.10
C SER A 85 1.02 -12.25 14.20
N VAL A 86 0.75 -12.11 12.91
CA VAL A 86 0.85 -13.18 11.92
C VAL A 86 2.11 -13.03 11.06
N HIS A 87 2.36 -11.80 10.57
CA HIS A 87 3.44 -11.52 9.62
C HIS A 87 4.74 -11.05 10.31
N GLY A 88 4.75 -11.04 11.63
CA GLY A 88 5.95 -10.76 12.41
C GLY A 88 6.39 -9.30 12.40
N VAL A 89 7.70 -9.12 12.63
CA VAL A 89 8.33 -7.80 12.77
C VAL A 89 8.63 -7.23 11.39
N PHE A 90 8.49 -5.90 11.25
CA PHE A 90 8.95 -5.17 10.07
C PHE A 90 10.46 -5.33 9.90
N GLN A 91 10.90 -5.62 8.70
CA GLN A 91 12.32 -5.76 8.38
C GLN A 91 12.92 -4.38 8.11
N GLY A 92 13.63 -3.86 9.09
CA GLY A 92 14.29 -2.56 9.02
C GLY A 92 13.90 -1.60 10.13
N THR A 93 14.05 -0.31 9.88
CA THR A 93 13.85 0.76 10.85
C THR A 93 12.60 1.57 10.54
N ILE A 94 11.86 1.95 11.59
CA ILE A 94 10.77 2.91 11.50
C ILE A 94 11.01 3.98 12.57
N ARG A 95 11.13 5.23 12.15
CA ARG A 95 11.15 6.40 13.02
C ARG A 95 9.89 7.21 12.82
N VAL A 96 9.48 7.95 13.83
CA VAL A 96 8.35 8.87 13.80
C VAL A 96 8.90 10.28 13.82
N ASP A 97 8.41 11.10 12.93
CA ASP A 97 8.65 12.54 12.91
C ASP A 97 7.31 13.24 13.20
N GLU A 98 7.15 13.71 14.43
CA GLU A 98 5.91 14.34 14.90
C GLU A 98 5.71 15.73 14.30
N GLU A 99 6.79 16.48 14.07
CA GLU A 99 6.73 17.82 13.48
C GLU A 99 6.24 17.74 12.02
N ARG A 100 6.74 16.75 11.28
CA ARG A 100 6.36 16.53 9.89
C ARG A 100 5.13 15.65 9.73
N GLN A 101 4.60 15.12 10.83
CA GLN A 101 3.51 14.12 10.81
C GLN A 101 3.81 12.98 9.82
N SER A 102 4.97 12.33 9.99
CA SER A 102 5.42 11.29 9.06
C SER A 102 6.06 10.10 9.76
N PHE A 103 6.13 8.99 9.03
CA PHE A 103 7.00 7.86 9.34
C PHE A 103 8.22 7.93 8.42
N VAL A 104 9.40 7.62 8.95
CA VAL A 104 10.57 7.36 8.14
C VAL A 104 10.90 5.87 8.26
N ALA A 105 10.58 5.11 7.22
CA ALA A 105 10.76 3.67 7.17
C ALA A 105 11.83 3.33 6.13
N ASN A 106 12.94 2.71 6.58
CA ASN A 106 14.11 2.40 5.75
C ASN A 106 14.60 3.62 4.90
N GLY A 107 14.54 4.82 5.50
CA GLY A 107 14.91 6.05 4.79
C GLY A 107 13.80 6.71 3.98
N ASN A 108 12.69 6.01 3.70
CA ASN A 108 11.55 6.56 2.96
C ASN A 108 10.62 7.35 3.89
N GLU A 109 10.41 8.62 3.59
CA GLU A 109 9.44 9.45 4.33
C GLU A 109 8.03 9.21 3.79
N ILE A 110 7.13 8.83 4.70
CA ILE A 110 5.72 8.53 4.42
C ILE A 110 4.87 9.48 5.25
N LYS A 111 4.14 10.38 4.61
CA LYS A 111 3.25 11.33 5.28
C LYS A 111 2.06 10.62 5.90
N VAL A 112 1.62 11.10 7.07
CA VAL A 112 0.37 10.65 7.70
C VAL A 112 -0.63 11.78 7.58
N ILE A 113 -1.59 11.62 6.68
CA ILE A 113 -2.62 12.61 6.37
C ILE A 113 -3.87 12.24 7.16
N TYR A 114 -4.41 13.21 7.87
CA TYR A 114 -5.65 13.03 8.61
C TYR A 114 -6.81 13.65 7.83
N ALA A 115 -7.77 12.79 7.44
CA ALA A 115 -8.97 13.21 6.72
C ALA A 115 -10.18 12.35 7.12
N ASP A 116 -11.35 12.93 7.07
CA ASP A 116 -12.61 12.24 7.34
C ASP A 116 -13.25 11.71 6.06
N SER A 117 -12.99 12.36 4.94
CA SER A 117 -13.48 11.94 3.62
C SER A 117 -12.40 12.10 2.52
N PRO A 118 -12.47 11.29 1.44
CA PRO A 118 -11.43 11.28 0.40
C PRO A 118 -11.31 12.59 -0.37
N GLU A 119 -12.44 13.19 -0.73
CA GLU A 119 -12.52 14.38 -1.57
C GLU A 119 -11.98 15.66 -0.92
N GLU A 120 -11.78 15.65 0.40
CA GLU A 120 -11.25 16.80 1.14
C GLU A 120 -9.74 16.98 0.99
N ILE A 121 -9.04 15.99 0.42
CA ILE A 121 -7.60 15.95 0.40
C ILE A 121 -7.07 16.61 -0.87
N ASP A 122 -6.14 17.53 -0.71
CA ASP A 122 -5.28 18.02 -1.80
C ASP A 122 -3.90 17.37 -1.68
N TYR A 123 -3.67 16.29 -2.41
CA TYR A 123 -2.39 15.57 -2.37
C TYR A 123 -1.25 16.39 -2.96
N THR A 124 -1.55 17.39 -3.79
CA THR A 124 -0.52 18.24 -4.41
C THR A 124 0.19 19.12 -3.38
N GLU A 125 -0.46 19.45 -2.26
CA GLU A 125 0.17 20.17 -1.13
C GLU A 125 1.33 19.36 -0.49
N TYR A 126 1.31 18.03 -0.66
CA TYR A 126 2.36 17.12 -0.21
C TYR A 126 3.37 16.78 -1.31
N GLY A 127 3.29 17.45 -2.46
CA GLY A 127 4.12 17.14 -3.62
C GLY A 127 3.81 15.77 -4.24
N ILE A 128 2.57 15.29 -4.08
CA ILE A 128 2.08 14.02 -4.63
C ILE A 128 1.16 14.34 -5.80
N ASN A 129 1.58 13.95 -7.00
CA ASN A 129 0.86 14.23 -8.22
C ASN A 129 0.65 12.95 -9.01
N HIS A 130 -0.52 12.82 -9.63
CA HIS A 130 -0.86 11.70 -10.49
C HIS A 130 -0.69 10.34 -9.79
N CYS A 131 -1.07 10.26 -8.52
CA CYS A 131 -0.86 9.07 -7.69
C CYS A 131 -1.93 8.00 -7.88
N ILE A 132 -1.56 6.78 -7.49
CA ILE A 132 -2.50 5.68 -7.28
C ILE A 132 -2.92 5.67 -5.81
N VAL A 133 -4.23 5.82 -5.57
CA VAL A 133 -4.80 5.62 -4.23
C VAL A 133 -5.23 4.17 -4.08
N ILE A 134 -4.73 3.49 -3.04
CA ILE A 134 -5.16 2.15 -2.68
C ILE A 134 -6.08 2.25 -1.47
N ASP A 135 -7.39 1.99 -1.67
CA ASP A 135 -8.37 1.98 -0.58
C ASP A 135 -8.36 0.65 0.16
N ASN A 136 -7.94 0.71 1.42
CA ASN A 136 -7.87 -0.43 2.33
C ASN A 136 -8.96 -0.38 3.41
N THR A 137 -9.93 0.51 3.27
CA THR A 137 -10.97 0.69 4.29
C THR A 137 -12.11 -0.31 4.16
N GLY A 138 -12.41 -0.71 2.93
CA GLY A 138 -13.59 -1.52 2.59
C GLY A 138 -14.92 -0.82 2.87
N VAL A 139 -14.90 0.50 3.11
CA VAL A 139 -16.10 1.31 3.34
C VAL A 139 -16.85 1.54 2.03
N TRP A 140 -16.12 1.97 1.01
CA TRP A 140 -16.66 2.17 -0.33
C TRP A 140 -16.28 0.98 -1.21
N ARG A 141 -17.28 0.38 -1.86
CA ARG A 141 -17.08 -0.82 -2.69
C ARG A 141 -17.72 -0.71 -4.06
N ASP A 142 -18.42 0.37 -4.32
CA ASP A 142 -19.06 0.68 -5.58
C ASP A 142 -18.39 1.87 -6.27
N GLU A 143 -18.70 2.07 -7.52
CA GLU A 143 -18.11 3.12 -8.34
C GLU A 143 -18.39 4.52 -7.75
N ALA A 144 -19.60 4.76 -7.27
CA ALA A 144 -20.00 6.06 -6.70
C ALA A 144 -19.16 6.41 -5.45
N GLY A 145 -18.93 5.43 -4.58
CA GLY A 145 -18.11 5.61 -3.39
C GLY A 145 -16.63 5.80 -3.70
N LEU A 146 -16.08 5.00 -4.62
CA LEU A 146 -14.66 5.06 -4.98
C LEU A 146 -14.32 6.27 -5.84
N SER A 147 -15.26 6.77 -6.66
CA SER A 147 -15.09 8.00 -7.44
C SER A 147 -14.84 9.24 -6.59
N ARG A 148 -15.17 9.21 -5.30
CA ARG A 148 -14.85 10.29 -4.36
C ARG A 148 -13.34 10.51 -4.23
N HIS A 149 -12.53 9.46 -4.34
CA HIS A 149 -11.08 9.59 -4.36
C HIS A 149 -10.57 10.35 -5.58
N LEU A 150 -11.23 10.18 -6.75
CA LEU A 150 -10.85 10.87 -7.98
C LEU A 150 -11.17 12.38 -7.95
N GLN A 151 -11.99 12.83 -7.01
CA GLN A 151 -12.27 14.26 -6.79
C GLN A 151 -11.14 14.94 -6.02
N ALA A 152 -10.32 14.18 -5.31
CA ALA A 152 -9.14 14.68 -4.62
C ALA A 152 -8.06 15.07 -5.64
N LYS A 153 -7.46 16.26 -5.46
CA LYS A 153 -6.41 16.70 -6.37
C LYS A 153 -5.17 15.82 -6.26
N GLY A 154 -4.59 15.50 -7.39
CA GLY A 154 -3.38 14.67 -7.48
C GLY A 154 -3.64 13.18 -7.64
N VAL A 155 -4.88 12.71 -7.65
CA VAL A 155 -5.23 11.30 -7.85
C VAL A 155 -5.45 10.99 -9.32
N ALA A 156 -4.84 9.92 -9.81
CA ALA A 156 -5.00 9.40 -11.17
C ALA A 156 -5.84 8.12 -11.23
N LYS A 157 -5.58 7.19 -10.32
CA LYS A 157 -6.25 5.88 -10.28
C LYS A 157 -6.57 5.47 -8.85
N VAL A 158 -7.59 4.62 -8.70
CA VAL A 158 -8.03 4.06 -7.43
C VAL A 158 -8.05 2.54 -7.52
N ILE A 159 -7.45 1.88 -6.52
CA ILE A 159 -7.49 0.43 -6.39
C ILE A 159 -8.13 0.07 -5.05
N LEU A 160 -9.21 -0.68 -5.08
CA LEU A 160 -9.85 -1.21 -3.88
C LEU A 160 -9.24 -2.56 -3.50
N THR A 161 -8.85 -2.73 -2.23
CA THR A 161 -8.34 -4.02 -1.70
C THR A 161 -9.44 -4.92 -1.10
N ALA A 162 -10.64 -4.82 -1.63
CA ALA A 162 -11.81 -5.62 -1.28
C ALA A 162 -12.64 -5.88 -2.54
N PRO A 163 -13.60 -6.82 -2.52
CA PRO A 163 -14.44 -7.08 -3.68
C PRO A 163 -15.24 -5.84 -4.10
N GLY A 164 -15.05 -5.41 -5.35
CA GLY A 164 -15.82 -4.36 -5.98
C GLY A 164 -17.25 -4.81 -6.29
N LYS A 165 -18.21 -3.89 -6.22
CA LYS A 165 -19.62 -4.09 -6.52
C LYS A 165 -19.99 -3.38 -7.82
N GLY A 166 -21.05 -3.87 -8.47
CA GLY A 166 -21.51 -3.34 -9.76
C GLY A 166 -20.52 -3.67 -10.87
N ASP A 167 -20.23 -2.71 -11.72
CA ASP A 167 -19.42 -2.89 -12.93
C ASP A 167 -17.90 -2.73 -12.69
N ILE A 168 -17.46 -2.58 -11.43
CA ILE A 168 -16.04 -2.47 -11.11
C ILE A 168 -15.33 -3.78 -11.48
N LYS A 169 -14.31 -3.70 -12.32
CA LYS A 169 -13.47 -4.84 -12.66
C LYS A 169 -12.76 -5.37 -11.44
N ASN A 170 -12.99 -6.64 -11.10
CA ASN A 170 -12.28 -7.36 -10.06
C ASN A 170 -11.14 -8.12 -10.71
N ILE A 171 -9.91 -7.69 -10.45
CA ILE A 171 -8.70 -8.20 -11.10
C ILE A 171 -7.96 -9.15 -10.18
N VAL A 172 -7.58 -10.29 -10.73
CA VAL A 172 -6.66 -11.26 -10.12
C VAL A 172 -5.43 -11.33 -11.01
N ALA A 173 -4.28 -10.94 -10.48
CA ALA A 173 -3.02 -10.87 -11.23
C ALA A 173 -2.64 -12.23 -11.84
N GLY A 174 -2.25 -12.24 -13.12
CA GLY A 174 -1.94 -13.46 -13.90
C GLY A 174 -3.17 -14.24 -14.37
N ILE A 175 -4.39 -13.74 -14.11
CA ILE A 175 -5.64 -14.40 -14.54
C ILE A 175 -6.39 -13.52 -15.55
N ASN A 176 -6.75 -12.33 -15.15
CA ASN A 176 -7.52 -11.40 -15.98
C ASN A 176 -6.96 -9.97 -15.98
N ASP A 177 -5.70 -9.80 -15.63
CA ASP A 177 -5.01 -8.50 -15.69
C ASP A 177 -4.90 -7.95 -17.13
N SER A 178 -4.98 -8.82 -18.13
CA SER A 178 -5.11 -8.40 -19.55
C SER A 178 -6.43 -7.68 -19.89
N GLU A 179 -7.42 -7.75 -19.01
CA GLU A 179 -8.69 -7.02 -19.15
C GLU A 179 -8.59 -5.56 -18.70
N ILE A 180 -7.48 -5.15 -18.08
CA ILE A 180 -7.24 -3.77 -17.65
C ILE A 180 -7.01 -2.92 -18.90
N ALA A 181 -7.86 -1.92 -19.08
CA ALA A 181 -7.72 -0.93 -20.14
C ALA A 181 -7.03 0.34 -19.62
N ASP A 182 -6.46 1.13 -20.50
CA ASP A 182 -5.73 2.37 -20.14
C ASP A 182 -6.64 3.40 -19.45
N ASP A 183 -7.91 3.41 -19.81
CA ASP A 183 -8.94 4.29 -19.26
C ASP A 183 -9.61 3.77 -17.97
N ASP A 184 -9.26 2.57 -17.51
CA ASP A 184 -9.71 2.08 -16.22
C ASP A 184 -9.07 2.89 -15.09
N VAL A 185 -9.87 3.73 -14.45
CA VAL A 185 -9.41 4.58 -13.32
C VAL A 185 -9.82 4.03 -11.96
N ILE A 186 -10.76 3.08 -11.90
CA ILE A 186 -11.19 2.39 -10.68
C ILE A 186 -11.13 0.90 -10.91
N LEU A 187 -10.34 0.21 -10.08
CA LEU A 187 -10.16 -1.24 -10.13
C LEU A 187 -10.33 -1.83 -8.73
N SER A 188 -10.64 -3.11 -8.68
CA SER A 188 -10.65 -3.89 -7.44
C SER A 188 -9.64 -5.04 -7.55
N ALA A 189 -8.89 -5.29 -6.48
CA ALA A 189 -8.02 -6.46 -6.34
C ALA A 189 -8.78 -7.73 -5.94
N ALA A 190 -10.10 -7.76 -6.11
CA ALA A 190 -10.99 -8.87 -5.76
C ALA A 190 -10.95 -9.26 -4.27
N SER A 191 -11.42 -10.46 -3.92
CA SER A 191 -11.41 -10.96 -2.55
C SER A 191 -10.17 -11.82 -2.26
N CYS A 192 -9.82 -11.96 -0.99
CA CYS A 192 -8.77 -12.89 -0.56
C CYS A 192 -9.08 -14.33 -0.98
N THR A 193 -10.35 -14.75 -0.91
CA THR A 193 -10.78 -16.08 -1.34
C THR A 193 -10.64 -16.25 -2.85
N THR A 194 -11.03 -15.24 -3.63
CA THR A 194 -10.88 -15.25 -5.09
C THR A 194 -9.41 -15.35 -5.49
N ASN A 195 -8.55 -14.53 -4.88
CA ASN A 195 -7.11 -14.59 -5.14
C ASN A 195 -6.46 -15.92 -4.73
N ALA A 196 -7.02 -16.62 -3.73
CA ALA A 196 -6.51 -17.92 -3.31
C ALA A 196 -6.91 -19.05 -4.27
N ILE A 197 -8.15 -19.05 -4.78
CA ILE A 197 -8.69 -20.20 -5.52
C ILE A 197 -8.59 -20.09 -7.03
N VAL A 198 -8.77 -18.89 -7.60
CA VAL A 198 -8.87 -18.74 -9.06
C VAL A 198 -7.57 -19.13 -9.79
N PRO A 199 -6.35 -18.81 -9.30
CA PRO A 199 -5.12 -19.30 -9.93
C PRO A 199 -5.02 -20.83 -9.96
N VAL A 200 -5.49 -21.50 -8.91
CA VAL A 200 -5.49 -22.99 -8.85
C VAL A 200 -6.51 -23.56 -9.83
N LEU A 201 -7.71 -22.98 -9.87
CA LEU A 201 -8.74 -23.40 -10.83
C LEU A 201 -8.30 -23.18 -12.26
N LYS A 202 -7.68 -22.04 -12.55
CA LYS A 202 -7.18 -21.75 -13.89
C LYS A 202 -6.13 -22.78 -14.33
N ALA A 203 -5.16 -23.06 -13.48
CA ALA A 203 -4.14 -24.07 -13.82
C ALA A 203 -4.75 -25.45 -14.06
N ALA A 204 -5.76 -25.84 -13.29
CA ALA A 204 -6.44 -27.11 -13.47
C ALA A 204 -7.33 -27.13 -14.73
N ASP A 205 -8.00 -26.03 -15.02
CA ASP A 205 -8.86 -25.89 -16.19
C ASP A 205 -8.04 -25.89 -17.49
N ASP A 206 -6.92 -25.18 -17.52
CA ASP A 206 -6.03 -25.11 -18.68
C ASP A 206 -5.44 -26.48 -19.05
N GLU A 207 -5.14 -27.31 -18.05
CA GLU A 207 -4.52 -28.63 -18.29
C GLU A 207 -5.53 -29.75 -18.53
N TYR A 208 -6.63 -29.76 -17.78
CA TYR A 208 -7.58 -30.89 -17.76
C TYR A 208 -9.00 -30.53 -18.17
N GLY A 209 -9.36 -29.26 -18.15
CA GLY A 209 -10.73 -28.80 -18.26
C GLY A 209 -11.55 -29.07 -16.99
N ILE A 210 -12.41 -28.14 -16.62
CA ILE A 210 -13.33 -28.27 -15.47
C ILE A 210 -14.78 -28.21 -15.96
N SER A 211 -15.51 -29.31 -15.82
CA SER A 211 -16.92 -29.36 -16.17
C SER A 211 -17.86 -28.97 -15.01
N ALA A 212 -17.47 -29.23 -13.79
CA ALA A 212 -18.21 -28.89 -12.56
C ALA A 212 -17.29 -29.00 -11.36
N GLY A 213 -17.64 -28.29 -10.28
CA GLY A 213 -16.87 -28.33 -9.03
C GLY A 213 -17.67 -27.84 -7.85
N HIS A 214 -17.12 -28.09 -6.67
CA HIS A 214 -17.58 -27.54 -5.39
C HIS A 214 -16.42 -26.89 -4.68
N VAL A 215 -16.64 -25.71 -4.09
CA VAL A 215 -15.63 -24.99 -3.33
C VAL A 215 -16.07 -24.91 -1.88
N GLU A 216 -15.22 -25.42 -0.98
CA GLU A 216 -15.37 -25.28 0.46
C GLU A 216 -14.27 -24.37 0.98
N THR A 217 -14.66 -23.36 1.78
CA THR A 217 -13.68 -22.42 2.35
C THR A 217 -13.65 -22.52 3.86
N VAL A 218 -12.49 -22.84 4.41
CA VAL A 218 -12.20 -22.70 5.84
C VAL A 218 -11.34 -21.44 6.00
N HIS A 219 -11.95 -20.36 6.49
CA HIS A 219 -11.34 -19.05 6.52
C HIS A 219 -10.93 -18.67 7.95
N ALA A 220 -9.67 -18.22 8.11
CA ALA A 220 -9.24 -17.59 9.35
C ALA A 220 -9.99 -16.26 9.57
N TYR A 221 -10.14 -15.87 10.82
CA TYR A 221 -10.76 -14.59 11.15
C TYR A 221 -9.95 -13.39 10.63
N THR A 222 -10.62 -12.28 10.38
CA THR A 222 -10.06 -11.04 9.86
C THR A 222 -10.21 -9.90 10.86
N ASN A 223 -9.67 -8.72 10.56
CA ASN A 223 -9.77 -7.55 11.43
C ASN A 223 -11.19 -7.04 11.66
N ASP A 224 -12.16 -7.45 10.85
CA ASP A 224 -13.58 -7.13 11.06
C ASP A 224 -14.09 -7.64 12.40
N GLN A 225 -13.47 -8.66 12.97
CA GLN A 225 -13.77 -9.20 14.30
C GLN A 225 -13.04 -8.47 15.45
N ASN A 226 -12.44 -7.32 15.17
CA ASN A 226 -11.82 -6.45 16.18
C ASN A 226 -10.74 -7.11 17.04
N LEU A 227 -9.77 -7.74 16.40
CA LEU A 227 -8.73 -8.53 17.04
C LEU A 227 -7.51 -7.70 17.50
N ILE A 228 -6.53 -8.40 18.09
CA ILE A 228 -5.32 -7.80 18.71
C ILE A 228 -4.60 -6.78 17.83
N ASP A 229 -4.49 -7.03 16.53
CA ASP A 229 -3.75 -6.15 15.62
C ASP A 229 -4.59 -4.97 15.09
N ASN A 230 -5.80 -4.79 15.61
CA ASN A 230 -6.63 -3.67 15.21
C ASN A 230 -6.25 -2.39 15.97
N TYR A 231 -6.64 -1.25 15.43
CA TYR A 231 -6.50 0.03 16.12
C TYR A 231 -7.56 0.14 17.23
N HIS A 232 -7.13 -0.03 18.48
CA HIS A 232 -7.99 0.13 19.64
C HIS A 232 -7.96 1.57 20.15
N LYS A 233 -9.13 2.16 20.41
CA LYS A 233 -9.25 3.57 20.79
C LYS A 233 -8.68 3.89 22.18
N ALA A 234 -8.78 2.95 23.11
CA ALA A 234 -8.48 3.19 24.53
C ALA A 234 -7.07 2.74 24.94
N GLU A 235 -6.56 1.67 24.39
CA GLU A 235 -5.29 1.06 24.81
C GLU A 235 -4.36 0.76 23.63
N ARG A 236 -3.09 0.77 23.95
CA ARG A 236 -2.03 0.34 23.04
C ARG A 236 -1.78 -1.16 23.25
N ARG A 237 -2.01 -1.94 22.23
CA ARG A 237 -1.70 -3.37 22.25
C ARG A 237 -0.82 -3.75 21.07
#